data_0065191814d320a4da84aeb2be9e5af7
#
_entry.id   0065191814d320a4da84aeb2be9e5af7
#
_cell.length_a   1.000
_cell.length_b   1.000
_cell.length_c   1.000
_cell.angle_alpha   90.00
_cell.angle_beta   90.00
_cell.angle_gamma   90.00
#
_symmetry.space_group_name_H-M   'P 1'
#
loop_
_entity.id
_entity.type
_entity.pdbx_description
1 polymer ?
#
loop_
_entity_poly.entity_id
_entity_poly.type
_entity_poly.pdbx_seq_one_letter_code
_entity_poly.pdbx_strand_id
1 'polypeptide(L)'
;ILEFTRQGIPVERLVAFLDNLMDNPSKRAVDELYGFLESSGLPITDDGHFLAYKAVTKDYMDKHSRSISNAVGEVISMPRNQVSDNKEDTCSHGLHFAAHEYASGFGRGDDRMMVMKINPRDVVSIPSDYNNQKGRCCEYTVHAEVCSCLRVDSQRRRPTGVQLCEG
;
A
#
# COMPACT_ATOMS: atom_id res chain seq x y z
N ILE A 1 -15.46 10.16 -4.57
CA ILE A 1 -15.02 10.92 -5.76
C ILE A 1 -14.82 12.39 -5.40
N LEU A 2 -15.79 13.08 -4.79
CA LEU A 2 -15.69 14.51 -4.45
C LEU A 2 -14.49 14.80 -3.51
N GLU A 3 -14.18 13.91 -2.58
CA GLU A 3 -13.05 14.08 -1.67
C GLU A 3 -11.71 13.96 -2.39
N PHE A 4 -11.54 13.00 -3.28
CA PHE A 4 -10.34 12.86 -4.10
C PHE A 4 -10.11 14.05 -5.03
N THR A 5 -11.20 14.63 -5.58
CA THR A 5 -11.11 15.85 -6.38
C THR A 5 -10.66 17.05 -5.54
N ARG A 6 -11.10 17.14 -4.28
CA ARG A 6 -10.65 18.18 -3.33
C ARG A 6 -9.17 18.04 -2.95
N GLN A 7 -8.63 16.81 -2.98
CA GLN A 7 -7.21 16.53 -2.77
C GLN A 7 -6.35 16.86 -4.00
N GLY A 8 -6.95 17.34 -5.11
CA GLY A 8 -6.24 17.76 -6.31
C GLY A 8 -5.77 16.60 -7.20
N ILE A 9 -6.34 15.40 -7.03
CA ILE A 9 -6.03 14.26 -7.90
C ILE A 9 -6.63 14.51 -9.29
N PRO A 10 -5.84 14.41 -10.39
CA PRO A 10 -6.35 14.56 -11.75
C PRO A 10 -7.49 13.59 -12.05
N VAL A 11 -8.50 14.09 -12.78
CA VAL A 11 -9.73 13.31 -13.08
C VAL A 11 -9.38 12.04 -13.85
N GLU A 12 -8.43 12.09 -14.76
CA GLU A 12 -7.98 10.95 -15.57
C GLU A 12 -7.46 9.80 -14.70
N ARG A 13 -6.70 10.11 -13.65
CA ARG A 13 -6.22 9.11 -12.67
C ARG A 13 -7.37 8.49 -11.89
N LEU A 14 -8.37 9.30 -11.52
CA LEU A 14 -9.55 8.80 -10.83
C LEU A 14 -10.40 7.88 -11.71
N VAL A 15 -10.55 8.20 -12.98
CA VAL A 15 -11.26 7.35 -13.95
C VAL A 15 -10.52 6.01 -14.08
N ALA A 16 -9.21 6.03 -14.35
CA ALA A 16 -8.40 4.81 -14.44
C ALA A 16 -8.46 3.98 -13.14
N PHE A 17 -8.43 4.64 -11.98
CA PHE A 17 -8.58 3.96 -10.69
C PHE A 17 -9.94 3.29 -10.53
N LEU A 18 -11.03 3.98 -10.90
CA LEU A 18 -12.38 3.43 -10.81
C LEU A 18 -12.57 2.25 -11.78
N ASP A 19 -12.04 2.33 -12.99
CA ASP A 19 -12.09 1.22 -13.95
C ASP A 19 -11.40 -0.02 -13.37
N ASN A 20 -10.19 0.14 -12.83
CA ASN A 20 -9.47 -0.95 -12.15
C ASN A 20 -10.23 -1.46 -10.91
N LEU A 21 -10.86 -0.57 -10.15
CA LEU A 21 -11.61 -0.95 -8.95
C LEU A 21 -12.86 -1.77 -9.28
N MET A 22 -13.53 -1.44 -10.37
CA MET A 22 -14.74 -2.16 -10.83
C MET A 22 -14.42 -3.59 -11.30
N ASP A 23 -13.16 -3.87 -11.65
CA ASP A 23 -12.68 -5.22 -11.94
C ASP A 23 -12.46 -6.07 -10.67
N ASN A 24 -12.58 -5.49 -9.48
CA ASN A 24 -12.46 -6.26 -8.24
C ASN A 24 -13.68 -7.17 -8.04
N PRO A 25 -13.50 -8.50 -7.93
CA PRO A 25 -14.61 -9.44 -7.85
C PRO A 25 -15.35 -9.41 -6.48
N SER A 26 -14.84 -8.66 -5.51
CA SER A 26 -15.41 -8.59 -4.16
C SER A 26 -15.98 -7.20 -3.87
N LYS A 27 -17.32 -7.10 -3.85
CA LYS A 27 -18.00 -5.85 -3.45
C LYS A 27 -17.51 -5.34 -2.08
N ARG A 28 -17.30 -6.25 -1.13
CA ARG A 28 -16.82 -5.88 0.20
C ARG A 28 -15.43 -5.26 0.14
N ALA A 29 -14.49 -5.84 -0.63
CA ALA A 29 -13.15 -5.29 -0.79
C ALA A 29 -13.19 -3.89 -1.42
N VAL A 30 -14.09 -3.64 -2.37
CA VAL A 30 -14.33 -2.32 -2.98
C VAL A 30 -14.77 -1.31 -1.92
N ASP A 31 -15.77 -1.67 -1.11
CA ASP A 31 -16.32 -0.78 -0.06
C ASP A 31 -15.27 -0.47 1.02
N GLU A 32 -14.49 -1.47 1.45
CA GLU A 32 -13.44 -1.33 2.46
C GLU A 32 -12.24 -0.50 1.95
N LEU A 33 -11.84 -0.71 0.70
CA LEU A 33 -10.70 0.00 0.11
C LEU A 33 -10.96 1.50 0.00
N TYR A 34 -12.19 1.91 -0.30
CA TYR A 34 -12.53 3.32 -0.36
C TYR A 34 -12.23 4.05 0.96
N GLY A 35 -12.69 3.51 2.09
CA GLY A 35 -12.41 4.08 3.41
C GLY A 35 -10.92 4.10 3.77
N PHE A 36 -10.18 3.06 3.38
CA PHE A 36 -8.73 3.00 3.56
C PHE A 36 -8.02 4.15 2.81
N LEU A 37 -8.34 4.35 1.53
CA LEU A 37 -7.71 5.39 0.71
C LEU A 37 -8.08 6.80 1.18
N GLU A 38 -9.34 7.03 1.55
CA GLU A 38 -9.81 8.31 2.06
C GLU A 38 -9.07 8.71 3.34
N SER A 39 -8.89 7.76 4.28
CA SER A 39 -8.21 8.01 5.55
C SER A 39 -6.69 8.10 5.43
N SER A 40 -6.10 7.41 4.46
CA SER A 40 -4.64 7.26 4.32
C SER A 40 -4.01 8.31 3.40
N GLY A 41 -4.80 8.98 2.55
CA GLY A 41 -4.31 9.99 1.59
C GLY A 41 -3.26 9.45 0.63
N LEU A 42 -3.38 8.20 0.20
CA LEU A 42 -2.39 7.53 -0.63
C LEU A 42 -2.44 8.02 -2.09
N PRO A 43 -1.28 8.18 -2.75
CA PRO A 43 -1.21 8.62 -4.14
C PRO A 43 -1.83 7.60 -5.10
N ILE A 44 -2.51 8.12 -6.15
CA ILE A 44 -3.00 7.35 -7.29
C ILE A 44 -2.10 7.65 -8.48
N THR A 45 -1.62 6.60 -9.15
CA THR A 45 -0.76 6.68 -10.35
C THR A 45 -1.58 6.93 -11.62
N ASP A 46 -0.92 7.29 -12.73
CA ASP A 46 -1.59 7.61 -13.99
C ASP A 46 -2.38 6.42 -14.57
N ASP A 47 -1.92 5.20 -14.30
CA ASP A 47 -2.59 3.96 -14.70
C ASP A 47 -3.63 3.44 -13.68
N GLY A 48 -4.02 4.29 -12.71
CA GLY A 48 -5.10 3.98 -11.78
C GLY A 48 -4.75 2.98 -10.68
N HIS A 49 -3.46 2.75 -10.42
CA HIS A 49 -3.04 2.01 -9.23
C HIS A 49 -2.88 2.98 -8.05
N PHE A 50 -2.82 2.47 -6.84
CA PHE A 50 -2.43 3.27 -5.68
C PHE A 50 -1.07 2.84 -5.13
N LEU A 51 -0.40 3.79 -4.46
CA LEU A 51 0.87 3.53 -3.80
C LEU A 51 0.64 3.35 -2.30
N ALA A 52 1.15 2.25 -1.76
CA ALA A 52 1.12 1.96 -0.33
C ALA A 52 2.53 1.58 0.15
N TYR A 53 2.68 1.24 1.42
CA TYR A 53 4.00 1.04 2.03
C TYR A 53 4.12 -0.34 2.67
N LYS A 54 5.35 -0.82 2.76
CA LYS A 54 5.70 -2.08 3.44
C LYS A 54 7.08 -1.98 4.05
N ALA A 55 7.22 -2.31 5.33
CA ALA A 55 8.52 -2.50 5.95
C ALA A 55 9.03 -3.92 5.67
N VAL A 56 10.25 -4.03 5.19
CA VAL A 56 10.94 -5.28 4.86
C VAL A 56 12.29 -5.34 5.59
N THR A 57 12.92 -6.51 5.63
CA THR A 57 14.26 -6.63 6.23
C THR A 57 15.29 -5.84 5.43
N LYS A 58 16.48 -5.63 6.01
CA LYS A 58 17.63 -5.00 5.33
C LYS A 58 18.01 -5.65 3.99
N ASP A 59 17.70 -6.95 3.85
CA ASP A 59 17.99 -7.77 2.67
C ASP A 59 16.75 -7.87 1.74
N TYR A 60 15.81 -6.95 1.85
CA TYR A 60 14.56 -6.86 1.07
C TYR A 60 13.60 -8.05 1.25
N MET A 61 13.78 -8.85 2.28
CA MET A 61 12.90 -10.00 2.51
C MET A 61 11.67 -9.62 3.34
N ASP A 62 10.55 -10.28 3.06
CA ASP A 62 9.35 -10.16 3.88
C ASP A 62 9.64 -10.50 5.35
N LYS A 63 9.13 -9.69 6.28
CA LYS A 63 9.45 -9.82 7.71
C LYS A 63 8.84 -11.06 8.36
N HIS A 64 7.73 -11.57 7.85
CA HIS A 64 7.06 -12.74 8.40
C HIS A 64 7.61 -14.04 7.84
N SER A 65 7.57 -14.20 6.53
CA SER A 65 7.99 -15.44 5.87
C SER A 65 9.51 -15.55 5.70
N ARG A 66 10.19 -14.39 5.55
CA ARG A 66 11.61 -14.27 5.18
C ARG A 66 11.98 -15.06 3.91
N SER A 67 10.99 -15.37 3.08
CA SER A 67 11.16 -16.15 1.86
C SER A 67 10.74 -15.40 0.60
N ILE A 68 10.04 -14.26 0.75
CA ILE A 68 9.57 -13.44 -0.36
C ILE A 68 10.50 -12.23 -0.47
N SER A 69 11.20 -12.10 -1.61
CA SER A 69 11.96 -10.91 -1.94
C SER A 69 11.03 -9.76 -2.32
N ASN A 70 11.37 -8.57 -1.85
CA ASN A 70 10.68 -7.32 -2.18
C ASN A 70 11.70 -6.30 -2.70
N ALA A 71 12.62 -6.75 -3.56
CA ALA A 71 13.53 -5.84 -4.24
C ALA A 71 12.77 -4.98 -5.26
N VAL A 72 13.26 -3.76 -5.51
CA VAL A 72 12.63 -2.83 -6.45
C VAL A 72 12.50 -3.46 -7.84
N GLY A 73 11.32 -3.33 -8.44
CA GLY A 73 10.98 -3.90 -9.75
C GLY A 73 10.36 -5.29 -9.70
N GLU A 74 10.39 -5.98 -8.56
CA GLU A 74 9.75 -7.30 -8.46
C GLU A 74 8.23 -7.20 -8.42
N VAL A 75 7.57 -8.14 -9.10
CA VAL A 75 6.13 -8.38 -9.04
C VAL A 75 5.91 -9.62 -8.19
N ILE A 76 5.19 -9.45 -7.09
CA ILE A 76 4.89 -10.54 -6.17
C ILE A 76 3.40 -10.84 -6.26
N SER A 77 3.06 -12.11 -6.52
CA SER A 77 1.68 -12.55 -6.62
C SER A 77 1.45 -13.89 -5.92
N MET A 78 0.21 -14.10 -5.53
CA MET A 78 -0.28 -15.36 -4.99
C MET A 78 -1.75 -15.58 -5.42
N PRO A 79 -2.25 -16.81 -5.44
CA PRO A 79 -3.64 -17.07 -5.75
C PRO A 79 -4.59 -16.29 -4.82
N ARG A 80 -5.54 -15.54 -5.41
CA ARG A 80 -6.47 -14.71 -4.63
C ARG A 80 -7.23 -15.49 -3.56
N ASN A 81 -7.63 -16.74 -3.86
CA ASN A 81 -8.35 -17.61 -2.93
C ASN A 81 -7.50 -18.14 -1.76
N GLN A 82 -6.20 -17.87 -1.75
CA GLN A 82 -5.31 -18.15 -0.62
C GLN A 82 -5.12 -16.94 0.29
N VAL A 83 -5.54 -15.75 -0.12
CA VAL A 83 -5.49 -14.55 0.71
C VAL A 83 -6.70 -14.55 1.66
N SER A 84 -6.45 -14.40 2.96
CA SER A 84 -7.54 -14.28 3.93
C SER A 84 -8.39 -13.04 3.65
N ASP A 85 -9.67 -13.25 3.43
CA ASP A 85 -10.65 -12.20 3.20
C ASP A 85 -11.38 -11.77 4.48
N ASN A 86 -11.15 -12.43 5.61
CA ASN A 86 -11.77 -12.06 6.88
C ASN A 86 -11.13 -10.79 7.46
N LYS A 87 -11.88 -9.70 7.51
CA LYS A 87 -11.40 -8.41 8.04
C LYS A 87 -11.11 -8.42 9.55
N GLU A 88 -11.66 -9.37 10.31
CA GLU A 88 -11.39 -9.52 11.74
C GLU A 88 -10.06 -10.24 12.02
N ASP A 89 -9.46 -10.88 11.01
CA ASP A 89 -8.15 -11.48 11.12
C ASP A 89 -7.07 -10.38 11.01
N THR A 90 -6.46 -10.04 12.12
CA THR A 90 -5.47 -8.96 12.18
C THR A 90 -4.14 -9.33 11.54
N CYS A 91 -3.77 -10.62 11.64
CA CYS A 91 -2.53 -11.18 11.10
C CYS A 91 -2.86 -12.50 10.41
N SER A 92 -2.98 -12.52 9.10
CA SER A 92 -3.42 -13.69 8.33
C SER A 92 -2.72 -13.78 6.98
N HIS A 93 -2.98 -14.85 6.25
CA HIS A 93 -2.31 -15.16 4.99
C HIS A 93 -2.65 -14.15 3.90
N GLY A 94 -1.65 -13.66 3.17
CA GLY A 94 -1.81 -12.68 2.10
C GLY A 94 -0.61 -11.76 1.95
N LEU A 95 -0.57 -11.00 0.87
CA LEU A 95 0.42 -9.96 0.63
C LEU A 95 -0.04 -8.68 1.35
N HIS A 96 0.71 -8.27 2.38
CA HIS A 96 0.35 -7.13 3.21
C HIS A 96 0.92 -5.82 2.66
N PHE A 97 0.10 -4.77 2.75
CA PHE A 97 0.48 -3.39 2.51
C PHE A 97 -0.11 -2.49 3.60
N ALA A 98 0.37 -1.27 3.73
CA ALA A 98 -0.10 -0.36 4.76
C ALA A 98 0.02 1.12 4.36
N ALA A 99 -0.65 1.98 5.13
CA ALA A 99 -0.38 3.40 5.16
C ALA A 99 1.04 3.67 5.70
N HIS A 100 1.64 4.80 5.31
CA HIS A 100 3.01 5.14 5.68
C HIS A 100 3.23 5.13 7.21
N GLU A 101 2.30 5.69 7.96
CA GLU A 101 2.39 5.79 9.42
C GLU A 101 2.47 4.41 10.07
N TYR A 102 1.58 3.49 9.69
CA TYR A 102 1.60 2.12 10.19
C TYR A 102 2.89 1.38 9.81
N ALA A 103 3.29 1.45 8.54
CA ALA A 103 4.49 0.79 8.05
C ALA A 103 5.75 1.31 8.76
N SER A 104 5.83 2.61 9.04
CA SER A 104 6.93 3.24 9.78
C SER A 104 7.00 2.76 11.23
N GLY A 105 5.86 2.58 11.90
CA GLY A 105 5.79 2.03 13.25
C GLY A 105 6.13 0.55 13.33
N PHE A 106 5.92 -0.19 12.23
CA PHE A 106 6.22 -1.62 12.14
C PHE A 106 7.69 -1.90 11.80
N GLY A 107 8.37 -0.99 11.09
CA GLY A 107 9.79 -1.06 10.77
C GLY A 107 10.66 -0.90 12.03
N ARG A 108 11.75 -1.63 12.12
CA ARG A 108 12.71 -1.56 13.25
C ARG A 108 14.15 -1.63 12.75
N GLY A 109 15.02 -0.82 13.38
CA GLY A 109 16.47 -0.89 13.13
C GLY A 109 16.82 -0.64 11.65
N ASP A 110 17.42 -1.64 11.03
CA ASP A 110 17.91 -1.59 9.64
C ASP A 110 16.84 -1.98 8.59
N ASP A 111 15.57 -2.10 9.00
CA ASP A 111 14.49 -2.40 8.07
C ASP A 111 14.35 -1.30 7.01
N ARG A 112 13.99 -1.72 5.80
CA ARG A 112 13.77 -0.83 4.67
C ARG A 112 12.29 -0.54 4.48
N MET A 113 11.98 0.66 4.05
CA MET A 113 10.61 1.05 3.71
C MET A 113 10.44 1.02 2.19
N MET A 114 9.59 0.13 1.71
CA MET A 114 9.29 -0.02 0.29
C MET A 114 7.96 0.63 -0.06
N VAL A 115 7.88 1.16 -1.27
CA VAL A 115 6.65 1.66 -1.90
C VAL A 115 6.10 0.55 -2.80
N MET A 116 4.88 0.13 -2.51
CA MET A 116 4.16 -0.88 -3.28
C MET A 116 3.17 -0.22 -4.22
N LYS A 117 3.21 -0.57 -5.50
CA LYS A 117 2.21 -0.18 -6.49
C LYS A 117 1.19 -1.30 -6.60
N ILE A 118 -0.08 -1.00 -6.31
CA ILE A 118 -1.15 -1.99 -6.15
C ILE A 118 -2.31 -1.65 -7.07
N ASN A 119 -2.74 -2.64 -7.87
CA ASN A 119 -4.00 -2.50 -8.60
C ASN A 119 -5.17 -2.67 -7.63
N PRO A 120 -6.15 -1.76 -7.57
CA PRO A 120 -7.30 -1.88 -6.67
C PRO A 120 -8.13 -3.17 -6.91
N ARG A 121 -8.12 -3.75 -8.12
CA ARG A 121 -8.76 -5.05 -8.40
C ARG A 121 -8.19 -6.20 -7.57
N ASP A 122 -6.91 -6.11 -7.18
CA ASP A 122 -6.18 -7.18 -6.48
C ASP A 122 -6.28 -7.09 -4.96
N VAL A 123 -6.92 -6.05 -4.42
CA VAL A 123 -7.19 -5.93 -2.98
C VAL A 123 -8.25 -6.93 -2.56
N VAL A 124 -7.98 -7.63 -1.45
CA VAL A 124 -8.85 -8.69 -0.92
C VAL A 124 -9.54 -8.28 0.37
N SER A 125 -8.83 -7.61 1.28
CA SER A 125 -9.39 -7.23 2.59
C SER A 125 -8.64 -6.05 3.20
N ILE A 126 -9.37 -5.18 3.88
CA ILE A 126 -8.84 -4.14 4.78
C ILE A 126 -9.27 -4.51 6.20
N PRO A 127 -8.34 -5.02 7.04
CA PRO A 127 -8.64 -5.34 8.43
C PRO A 127 -9.16 -4.14 9.22
N SER A 128 -10.10 -4.39 10.13
CA SER A 128 -10.74 -3.35 10.94
C SER A 128 -9.88 -2.81 12.09
N ASP A 129 -8.76 -3.46 12.37
CA ASP A 129 -7.79 -3.04 13.38
C ASP A 129 -6.91 -1.85 12.91
N TYR A 130 -6.24 -1.20 13.87
CA TYR A 130 -5.32 -0.07 13.62
C TYR A 130 -5.90 1.02 12.71
N ASN A 131 -7.18 1.37 12.90
CA ASN A 131 -7.87 2.40 12.12
C ASN A 131 -7.85 2.14 10.61
N ASN A 132 -7.95 0.90 10.18
CA ASN A 132 -7.90 0.49 8.76
C ASN A 132 -6.61 0.92 8.05
N GLN A 133 -5.48 0.99 8.73
CA GLN A 133 -4.21 1.47 8.14
C GLN A 133 -3.40 0.39 7.43
N LYS A 134 -3.92 -0.83 7.29
CA LYS A 134 -3.28 -1.93 6.55
C LYS A 134 -4.28 -2.67 5.67
N GLY A 135 -3.75 -3.40 4.68
CA GLY A 135 -4.56 -4.21 3.78
C GLY A 135 -3.85 -5.47 3.33
N ARG A 136 -4.62 -6.34 2.70
CA ARG A 136 -4.14 -7.57 2.03
C ARG A 136 -4.57 -7.55 0.57
N CYS A 137 -3.64 -7.91 -0.29
CA CYS A 137 -3.88 -8.09 -1.73
C CYS A 137 -3.30 -9.43 -2.20
N CYS A 138 -3.64 -9.82 -3.42
CA CYS A 138 -3.10 -11.00 -4.07
C CYS A 138 -1.93 -10.70 -5.01
N GLU A 139 -1.71 -9.43 -5.37
CA GLU A 139 -0.58 -8.99 -6.19
C GLU A 139 -0.18 -7.55 -5.87
N TYR A 140 1.12 -7.26 -5.96
CA TYR A 140 1.68 -5.91 -6.00
C TYR A 140 3.01 -5.88 -6.75
N THR A 141 3.40 -4.71 -7.22
CA THR A 141 4.75 -4.44 -7.73
C THR A 141 5.53 -3.61 -6.72
N VAL A 142 6.77 -3.97 -6.45
CA VAL A 142 7.67 -3.14 -5.64
C VAL A 142 8.15 -1.98 -6.50
N HIS A 143 7.62 -0.79 -6.25
CA HIS A 143 7.81 0.39 -7.11
C HIS A 143 9.11 1.12 -6.80
N ALA A 144 9.40 1.34 -5.51
CA ALA A 144 10.56 2.10 -5.08
C ALA A 144 10.93 1.79 -3.62
N GLU A 145 12.12 2.21 -3.19
CA GLU A 145 12.51 2.30 -1.79
C GLU A 145 12.41 3.76 -1.31
N VAL A 146 11.87 3.97 -0.12
CA VAL A 146 11.88 5.30 0.52
C VAL A 146 13.29 5.61 1.00
N CYS A 147 13.89 6.68 0.48
CA CYS A 147 15.24 7.07 0.83
C CYS A 147 15.36 7.40 2.34
N SER A 148 16.31 6.79 3.02
CA SER A 148 16.57 7.00 4.45
C SER A 148 17.08 8.43 4.79
N CYS A 149 17.47 9.20 3.79
CA CYS A 149 17.89 10.61 3.97
C CYS A 149 16.73 11.54 4.37
N LEU A 150 15.48 11.06 4.31
CA LEU A 150 14.29 11.79 4.75
C LEU A 150 13.84 11.43 6.20
N ARG A 151 14.68 10.82 7.00
CA ARG A 151 14.46 10.80 8.46
C ARG A 151 14.67 12.23 9.00
N VAL A 152 13.74 13.11 8.67
CA VAL A 152 13.70 14.46 9.21
C VAL A 152 13.19 14.37 10.66
N ASP A 153 14.05 14.86 11.52
CA ASP A 153 13.83 15.21 12.91
C ASP A 153 12.35 15.57 13.20
N SER A 154 11.74 14.85 14.12
CA SER A 154 10.32 14.94 14.51
C SER A 154 9.92 16.31 15.13
N GLN A 155 10.71 17.36 14.95
CA GLN A 155 10.46 18.69 15.52
C GLN A 155 10.28 19.83 14.50
N ARG A 156 10.33 19.61 13.19
CA ARG A 156 10.07 20.71 12.24
C ARG A 156 9.19 20.29 11.07
N ARG A 157 7.97 20.85 11.05
CA ARG A 157 7.04 21.11 9.93
C ARG A 157 7.02 20.09 8.77
N ARG A 158 5.83 19.62 8.44
CA ARG A 158 5.49 18.72 7.32
C ARG A 158 6.26 19.06 6.03
N PRO A 159 7.03 18.14 5.46
CA PRO A 159 7.52 18.30 4.09
C PRO A 159 6.39 17.97 3.12
N THR A 160 6.12 18.87 2.19
CA THR A 160 5.32 18.61 0.99
C THR A 160 6.23 17.93 -0.02
N GLY A 161 6.06 16.63 -0.23
CA GLY A 161 6.69 15.86 -1.29
C GLY A 161 7.50 14.66 -0.80
N VAL A 162 7.14 13.49 -1.29
CA VAL A 162 7.93 12.25 -1.17
C VAL A 162 8.94 12.26 -2.31
N GLN A 163 10.24 12.34 -2.01
CA GLN A 163 11.29 12.19 -3.00
C GLN A 163 11.65 10.70 -3.09
N LEU A 164 11.44 10.12 -4.27
CA LEU A 164 11.79 8.73 -4.58
C LEU A 164 13.26 8.68 -5.03
N CYS A 165 14.00 7.68 -4.55
CA CYS A 165 15.30 7.35 -5.10
C CYS A 165 15.08 6.48 -6.34
N GLU A 166 15.26 7.07 -7.54
CA GLU A 166 15.37 6.30 -8.77
C GLU A 166 16.79 5.72 -8.84
N GLY A 167 16.87 4.38 -8.97
CA GLY A 167 18.11 3.63 -9.14
C GLY A 167 18.48 3.49 -10.61
#